data_312367df5f3f5c1913ca5866835a6198
#
_entry.id   312367df5f3f5c1913ca5866835a6198
#
_cell.length_a   1.000
_cell.length_b   1.000
_cell.length_c   1.000
_cell.angle_alpha   90.00
_cell.angle_beta   90.00
_cell.angle_gamma   90.00
#
_symmetry.space_group_name_H-M   'P 1'
#
loop_
_entity.id
_entity.type
_entity.pdbx_description
1 polymer ?
#
loop_
_entity_poly.entity_id
_entity_poly.type
_entity_poly.pdbx_seq_one_letter_code
_entity_poly.pdbx_strand_id
1 'polypeptide(L)'
;FCAQRSSAMHAVSIAPAAAPADSAEPTLRFASALLRHAPPGHPDAGFFATVIGKSLACGDLGRSGLSSRELEGLIARLFPGALTGHDSALAALREQAAIYPARNLDAAQAEFMRLLRALLDTWAAPGASTTPWVSSVLAHACLRPDHLWRDLGLSGREDVTFLLARHYPGLVVRNARNLRWKQFLAYSACEQAGLPPAAAPGCPACEDY
;
A
#
# COMPACT_ATOMS: atom_id res chain seq x y z
N PHE A 1 -60.96 -28.86 11.03
CA PHE A 1 -59.94 -29.31 10.08
C PHE A 1 -59.18 -28.10 9.58
N CYS A 2 -58.03 -27.84 10.20
CA CYS A 2 -57.12 -26.82 9.72
C CYS A 2 -55.71 -27.42 9.78
N ALA A 3 -55.16 -27.69 8.64
CA ALA A 3 -53.83 -28.29 8.50
C ALA A 3 -52.75 -27.21 8.64
N GLN A 4 -51.90 -27.31 9.65
CA GLN A 4 -50.69 -26.51 9.82
C GLN A 4 -49.66 -26.98 8.79
N ARG A 5 -49.23 -26.08 7.90
CA ARG A 5 -48.03 -26.25 7.08
C ARG A 5 -46.84 -25.59 7.84
N SER A 6 -45.99 -26.44 8.38
CA SER A 6 -44.69 -26.04 8.93
C SER A 6 -43.74 -25.72 7.77
N SER A 7 -43.35 -24.47 7.63
CA SER A 7 -42.33 -24.04 6.66
C SER A 7 -41.00 -24.08 7.37
N ALA A 8 -40.16 -25.07 7.06
CA ALA A 8 -38.78 -25.18 7.50
C ALA A 8 -37.94 -24.13 6.73
N MET A 9 -37.55 -23.07 7.42
CA MET A 9 -36.55 -22.15 6.94
C MET A 9 -35.17 -22.84 7.00
N HIS A 10 -34.62 -23.15 5.84
CA HIS A 10 -33.23 -23.56 5.71
C HIS A 10 -32.34 -22.33 5.96
N ALA A 11 -31.65 -22.31 7.09
CA ALA A 11 -30.60 -21.37 7.35
C ALA A 11 -29.40 -21.73 6.44
N VAL A 12 -29.16 -20.90 5.43
CA VAL A 12 -27.93 -20.95 4.63
C VAL A 12 -26.81 -20.39 5.49
N SER A 13 -25.99 -21.28 6.02
CA SER A 13 -24.76 -20.94 6.72
C SER A 13 -23.75 -20.43 5.68
N ILE A 14 -23.58 -19.11 5.59
CA ILE A 14 -22.50 -18.50 4.82
C ILE A 14 -21.25 -18.61 5.68
N ALA A 15 -20.40 -19.59 5.39
CA ALA A 15 -19.07 -19.67 5.96
C ALA A 15 -18.27 -18.42 5.52
N PRO A 16 -17.51 -17.75 6.45
CA PRO A 16 -16.65 -16.63 6.07
C PRO A 16 -15.60 -17.14 5.08
N ALA A 17 -15.50 -16.46 3.93
CA ALA A 17 -14.47 -16.74 2.93
C ALA A 17 -13.10 -16.62 3.59
N ALA A 18 -12.38 -17.72 3.69
CA ALA A 18 -10.98 -17.72 4.12
C ALA A 18 -10.19 -16.84 3.15
N ALA A 19 -9.46 -15.86 3.69
CA ALA A 19 -8.53 -15.07 2.90
C ALA A 19 -7.51 -16.04 2.25
N PRO A 20 -7.19 -15.89 0.95
CA PRO A 20 -6.37 -16.85 0.24
C PRO A 20 -4.96 -16.88 0.83
N ALA A 21 -4.59 -17.98 1.47
CA ALA A 21 -3.22 -18.31 1.86
C ALA A 21 -2.27 -18.41 0.65
N ASP A 22 -2.85 -18.42 -0.55
CA ASP A 22 -2.17 -18.67 -1.84
C ASP A 22 -1.39 -17.48 -2.38
N SER A 23 -1.56 -16.25 -1.83
CA SER A 23 -0.88 -15.06 -2.34
C SER A 23 0.43 -14.70 -1.60
N ALA A 24 0.72 -15.33 -0.47
CA ALA A 24 1.90 -15.03 0.34
C ALA A 24 3.18 -15.58 -0.31
N GLU A 25 3.13 -16.80 -0.82
CA GLU A 25 4.30 -17.47 -1.44
C GLU A 25 4.80 -16.76 -2.71
N PRO A 26 3.95 -16.39 -3.69
CA PRO A 26 4.38 -15.61 -4.84
C PRO A 26 4.96 -14.25 -4.46
N THR A 27 4.36 -13.55 -3.48
CA THR A 27 4.86 -12.27 -2.98
C THR A 27 6.27 -12.41 -2.43
N LEU A 28 6.52 -13.38 -1.57
CA LEU A 28 7.83 -13.66 -0.97
C LEU A 28 8.85 -14.05 -2.02
N ARG A 29 8.48 -14.82 -3.02
CA ARG A 29 9.36 -15.21 -4.13
C ARG A 29 9.84 -13.99 -4.91
N PHE A 30 8.94 -13.09 -5.31
CA PHE A 30 9.31 -11.87 -6.02
C PHE A 30 10.11 -10.92 -5.15
N ALA A 31 9.72 -10.72 -3.89
CA ALA A 31 10.46 -9.89 -2.95
C ALA A 31 11.88 -10.40 -2.73
N SER A 32 12.06 -11.71 -2.53
CA SER A 32 13.38 -12.33 -2.38
C SER A 32 14.22 -12.20 -3.65
N ALA A 33 13.60 -12.31 -4.83
CA ALA A 33 14.28 -12.10 -6.10
C ALA A 33 14.81 -10.66 -6.23
N LEU A 34 13.99 -9.66 -5.89
CA LEU A 34 14.41 -8.25 -5.87
C LEU A 34 15.54 -8.00 -4.86
N LEU A 35 15.43 -8.57 -3.65
CA LEU A 35 16.42 -8.36 -2.59
C LEU A 35 17.81 -8.89 -2.96
N ARG A 36 17.93 -9.87 -3.86
CA ARG A 36 19.25 -10.30 -4.37
C ARG A 36 19.98 -9.20 -5.15
N HIS A 37 19.25 -8.22 -5.66
CA HIS A 37 19.79 -7.05 -6.37
C HIS A 37 19.97 -5.83 -5.46
N ALA A 38 19.51 -5.89 -4.20
CA ALA A 38 19.56 -4.75 -3.31
C ALA A 38 20.97 -4.52 -2.73
N PRO A 39 21.36 -3.24 -2.53
CA PRO A 39 22.55 -2.93 -1.74
C PRO A 39 22.43 -3.51 -0.33
N PRO A 40 23.48 -4.15 0.20
CA PRO A 40 23.46 -4.72 1.55
C PRO A 40 23.05 -3.69 2.61
N GLY A 41 22.11 -4.05 3.48
CA GLY A 41 21.71 -3.23 4.61
C GLY A 41 20.88 -1.98 4.28
N HIS A 42 20.42 -1.80 3.03
CA HIS A 42 19.58 -0.64 2.70
C HIS A 42 18.22 -0.72 3.45
N PRO A 43 17.87 0.28 4.30
CA PRO A 43 16.79 0.17 5.26
C PRO A 43 15.39 0.04 4.61
N ASP A 44 15.22 0.52 3.38
CA ASP A 44 13.94 0.51 2.69
C ASP A 44 13.83 -0.59 1.62
N ALA A 45 14.91 -1.35 1.35
CA ALA A 45 14.90 -2.36 0.30
C ALA A 45 13.83 -3.43 0.57
N GLY A 46 13.72 -3.90 1.81
CA GLY A 46 12.69 -4.87 2.23
C GLY A 46 11.28 -4.37 2.01
N PHE A 47 11.01 -3.12 2.37
CA PHE A 47 9.70 -2.50 2.16
C PHE A 47 9.31 -2.46 0.67
N PHE A 48 10.19 -1.91 -0.17
CA PHE A 48 9.90 -1.80 -1.60
C PHE A 48 9.85 -3.16 -2.31
N ALA A 49 10.70 -4.10 -1.92
CA ALA A 49 10.64 -5.47 -2.43
C ALA A 49 9.30 -6.13 -2.14
N THR A 50 8.77 -5.93 -0.92
CA THR A 50 7.45 -6.45 -0.51
C THR A 50 6.32 -5.81 -1.30
N VAL A 51 6.31 -4.47 -1.43
CA VAL A 51 5.27 -3.73 -2.17
C VAL A 51 5.25 -4.14 -3.65
N ILE A 52 6.41 -4.18 -4.29
CA ILE A 52 6.54 -4.59 -5.70
C ILE A 52 6.19 -6.07 -5.84
N GLY A 53 6.71 -6.94 -4.96
CA GLY A 53 6.44 -8.36 -4.97
C GLY A 53 4.95 -8.70 -4.84
N LYS A 54 4.24 -7.98 -3.96
CA LYS A 54 2.79 -8.12 -3.82
C LYS A 54 2.05 -7.65 -5.08
N SER A 55 2.48 -6.57 -5.68
CA SER A 55 1.89 -6.04 -6.90
C SER A 55 2.08 -7.01 -8.08
N LEU A 56 3.27 -7.60 -8.21
CA LEU A 56 3.57 -8.65 -9.18
C LEU A 56 2.74 -9.91 -8.98
N ALA A 57 2.59 -10.36 -7.73
CA ALA A 57 1.76 -11.52 -7.39
C ALA A 57 0.29 -11.31 -7.75
N CYS A 58 -0.18 -10.06 -7.72
CA CYS A 58 -1.52 -9.69 -8.18
C CYS A 58 -1.63 -9.46 -9.70
N GLY A 59 -0.53 -9.57 -10.46
CA GLY A 59 -0.50 -9.29 -11.90
C GLY A 59 -0.69 -7.81 -12.27
N ASP A 60 -0.52 -6.90 -11.32
CA ASP A 60 -0.79 -5.46 -11.51
C ASP A 60 0.23 -4.60 -10.75
N LEU A 61 1.30 -4.20 -11.43
CA LEU A 61 2.31 -3.29 -10.88
C LEU A 61 1.75 -1.91 -10.49
N GLY A 62 0.63 -1.48 -11.08
CA GLY A 62 -0.05 -0.23 -10.72
C GLY A 62 -0.48 -0.20 -9.25
N ARG A 63 -0.72 -1.36 -8.64
CA ARG A 63 -1.03 -1.49 -7.20
C ARG A 63 0.12 -1.05 -6.29
N SER A 64 1.35 -0.99 -6.79
CA SER A 64 2.48 -0.44 -6.02
C SER A 64 2.30 1.02 -5.63
N GLY A 65 1.48 1.75 -6.38
CA GLY A 65 1.30 3.17 -6.16
C GLY A 65 2.40 4.05 -6.75
N LEU A 66 3.35 3.49 -7.47
CA LEU A 66 4.39 4.22 -8.20
C LEU A 66 3.91 4.54 -9.62
N SER A 67 4.35 5.63 -10.22
CA SER A 67 4.28 5.83 -11.65
C SER A 67 5.36 5.01 -12.35
N SER A 68 5.27 4.82 -13.68
CA SER A 68 6.32 4.13 -14.46
C SER A 68 7.71 4.73 -14.19
N ARG A 69 7.81 6.06 -14.25
CA ARG A 69 9.08 6.78 -13.99
C ARG A 69 9.59 6.59 -12.56
N GLU A 70 8.69 6.60 -11.57
CA GLU A 70 9.06 6.37 -10.17
C GLU A 70 9.53 4.93 -9.97
N LEU A 71 8.85 3.95 -10.57
CA LEU A 71 9.23 2.54 -10.52
C LEU A 71 10.61 2.31 -11.13
N GLU A 72 10.85 2.83 -12.33
CA GLU A 72 12.15 2.74 -13.02
C GLU A 72 13.27 3.36 -12.18
N GLY A 73 13.07 4.58 -11.65
CA GLY A 73 14.04 5.26 -10.80
C GLY A 73 14.33 4.52 -9.50
N LEU A 74 13.28 3.99 -8.86
CA LEU A 74 13.40 3.19 -7.65
C LEU A 74 14.18 1.90 -7.92
N ILE A 75 13.82 1.17 -8.98
CA ILE A 75 14.50 -0.10 -9.31
C ILE A 75 15.96 0.16 -9.68
N ALA A 76 16.26 1.17 -10.50
CA ALA A 76 17.63 1.52 -10.83
C ALA A 76 18.48 1.83 -9.59
N ARG A 77 17.88 2.40 -8.56
CA ARG A 77 18.58 2.78 -7.33
C ARG A 77 18.68 1.64 -6.31
N LEU A 78 17.57 0.92 -6.06
CA LEU A 78 17.49 -0.08 -4.98
C LEU A 78 17.69 -1.52 -5.45
N PHE A 79 17.43 -1.80 -6.73
CA PHE A 79 17.52 -3.14 -7.29
C PHE A 79 18.23 -3.11 -8.65
N PRO A 80 19.47 -2.59 -8.71
CA PRO A 80 20.18 -2.41 -9.96
C PRO A 80 20.28 -3.74 -10.72
N GLY A 81 19.97 -3.73 -12.02
CA GLY A 81 19.97 -4.93 -12.85
C GLY A 81 18.66 -5.74 -12.84
N ALA A 82 17.71 -5.45 -11.97
CA ALA A 82 16.44 -6.21 -11.92
C ALA A 82 15.61 -6.09 -13.21
N LEU A 83 15.64 -4.93 -13.89
CA LEU A 83 14.96 -4.73 -15.18
C LEU A 83 15.80 -5.20 -16.38
N THR A 84 17.12 -5.13 -16.31
CA THR A 84 18.03 -5.41 -17.45
C THR A 84 18.67 -6.78 -17.39
N GLY A 85 18.69 -7.42 -16.22
CA GLY A 85 19.26 -8.75 -16.01
C GLY A 85 18.42 -9.89 -16.57
N HIS A 86 19.00 -11.09 -16.55
CA HIS A 86 18.36 -12.32 -17.05
C HIS A 86 17.76 -13.20 -15.94
N ASP A 87 17.55 -12.64 -14.72
CA ASP A 87 16.89 -13.40 -13.63
C ASP A 87 15.46 -13.77 -14.05
N SER A 88 15.23 -15.06 -14.29
CA SER A 88 13.93 -15.57 -14.71
C SER A 88 12.83 -15.32 -13.66
N ALA A 89 13.19 -15.24 -12.37
CA ALA A 89 12.23 -14.92 -11.31
C ALA A 89 11.68 -13.48 -11.43
N LEU A 90 12.36 -12.59 -12.16
CA LEU A 90 11.95 -11.21 -12.43
C LEU A 90 11.41 -10.99 -13.86
N ALA A 91 11.14 -12.05 -14.62
CA ALA A 91 10.55 -11.94 -15.95
C ALA A 91 9.22 -11.18 -15.91
N ALA A 92 8.33 -11.54 -14.98
CA ALA A 92 7.05 -10.86 -14.79
C ALA A 92 7.19 -9.36 -14.46
N LEU A 93 8.24 -8.95 -13.73
CA LEU A 93 8.53 -7.54 -13.48
C LEU A 93 8.81 -6.80 -14.80
N ARG A 94 9.67 -7.36 -15.65
CA ARG A 94 10.05 -6.75 -16.93
C ARG A 94 8.86 -6.66 -17.90
N GLU A 95 8.07 -7.72 -17.97
CA GLU A 95 6.86 -7.76 -18.80
C GLU A 95 5.85 -6.71 -18.37
N GLN A 96 5.51 -6.66 -17.08
CA GLN A 96 4.54 -5.70 -16.57
C GLN A 96 5.07 -4.25 -16.59
N ALA A 97 6.36 -4.03 -16.38
CA ALA A 97 6.96 -2.70 -16.49
C ALA A 97 6.91 -2.16 -17.93
N ALA A 98 7.04 -3.04 -18.94
CA ALA A 98 6.98 -2.64 -20.35
C ALA A 98 5.58 -2.16 -20.80
N ILE A 99 4.52 -2.64 -20.14
CA ILE A 99 3.12 -2.29 -20.45
C ILE A 99 2.45 -1.50 -19.33
N TYR A 100 3.23 -0.81 -18.51
CA TYR A 100 2.77 -0.17 -17.29
C TYR A 100 1.58 0.77 -17.56
N PRO A 101 0.38 0.51 -17.01
CA PRO A 101 -0.81 1.29 -17.34
C PRO A 101 -0.77 2.68 -16.70
N ALA A 102 -1.37 3.65 -17.39
CA ALA A 102 -1.68 4.92 -16.78
C ALA A 102 -2.71 4.72 -15.65
N ARG A 103 -2.54 5.43 -14.55
CA ARG A 103 -3.50 5.36 -13.45
C ARG A 103 -4.79 6.08 -13.82
N ASN A 104 -5.91 5.38 -13.72
CA ASN A 104 -7.24 5.97 -13.79
C ASN A 104 -7.72 6.23 -12.36
N LEU A 105 -7.56 7.48 -11.90
CA LEU A 105 -8.13 7.95 -10.64
C LEU A 105 -9.36 8.81 -10.96
N ASP A 106 -10.42 8.65 -10.19
CA ASP A 106 -11.49 9.63 -10.21
C ASP A 106 -11.03 10.97 -9.56
N ALA A 107 -11.84 12.00 -9.72
CA ALA A 107 -11.49 13.35 -9.24
C ALA A 107 -11.29 13.41 -7.70
N ALA A 108 -12.08 12.65 -6.94
CA ALA A 108 -11.98 12.63 -5.47
C ALA A 108 -10.70 11.90 -5.02
N GLN A 109 -10.38 10.79 -5.66
CA GLN A 109 -9.13 10.05 -5.40
C GLN A 109 -7.89 10.87 -5.77
N ALA A 110 -7.93 11.56 -6.92
CA ALA A 110 -6.83 12.42 -7.36
C ALA A 110 -6.60 13.58 -6.38
N GLU A 111 -7.66 14.24 -5.94
CA GLU A 111 -7.58 15.33 -4.97
C GLU A 111 -7.08 14.83 -3.61
N PHE A 112 -7.61 13.71 -3.11
CA PHE A 112 -7.12 13.11 -1.87
C PHE A 112 -5.64 12.79 -1.93
N MET A 113 -5.17 12.17 -3.01
CA MET A 113 -3.75 11.88 -3.20
C MET A 113 -2.90 13.14 -3.22
N ARG A 114 -3.37 14.20 -3.86
CA ARG A 114 -2.69 15.50 -3.89
C ARG A 114 -2.54 16.07 -2.48
N LEU A 115 -3.60 16.09 -1.69
CA LEU A 115 -3.60 16.58 -0.31
C LEU A 115 -2.68 15.74 0.58
N LEU A 116 -2.77 14.43 0.48
CA LEU A 116 -1.95 13.54 1.29
C LEU A 116 -0.47 13.63 0.93
N ARG A 117 -0.14 13.73 -0.35
CA ARG A 117 1.25 13.96 -0.77
C ARG A 117 1.80 15.29 -0.25
N ALA A 118 1.02 16.38 -0.32
CA ALA A 118 1.42 17.67 0.23
C ALA A 118 1.70 17.60 1.74
N LEU A 119 0.89 16.84 2.50
CA LEU A 119 1.15 16.56 3.92
C LEU A 119 2.48 15.82 4.08
N LEU A 120 2.66 14.71 3.38
CA LEU A 120 3.85 13.87 3.48
C LEU A 120 5.12 14.65 3.11
N ASP A 121 5.08 15.46 2.06
CA ASP A 121 6.20 16.30 1.62
C ASP A 121 6.56 17.36 2.68
N THR A 122 5.56 17.94 3.36
CA THR A 122 5.77 18.91 4.45
C THR A 122 6.48 18.28 5.65
N TRP A 123 6.17 17.03 5.95
CA TRP A 123 6.69 16.31 7.13
C TRP A 123 7.84 15.35 6.83
N ALA A 124 8.36 15.39 5.60
CA ALA A 124 9.45 14.53 5.17
C ALA A 124 10.72 14.79 5.98
N ALA A 125 11.32 13.71 6.48
CA ALA A 125 12.62 13.79 7.13
C ALA A 125 13.71 14.18 6.11
N PRO A 126 14.64 15.07 6.47
CA PRO A 126 15.75 15.41 5.58
C PRO A 126 16.66 14.20 5.35
N GLY A 127 17.17 14.06 4.12
CA GLY A 127 18.22 13.09 3.77
C GLY A 127 17.76 11.69 3.39
N ALA A 128 16.51 11.29 3.59
CA ALA A 128 16.00 10.00 3.13
C ALA A 128 15.63 10.06 1.64
N SER A 129 16.54 9.65 0.76
CA SER A 129 16.38 9.77 -0.69
C SER A 129 15.24 8.94 -1.29
N THR A 130 14.68 7.99 -0.55
CA THR A 130 13.56 7.13 -0.93
C THR A 130 12.20 7.69 -0.51
N THR A 131 12.17 8.75 0.30
CA THR A 131 10.93 9.36 0.83
C THR A 131 9.90 9.72 -0.26
N PRO A 132 10.26 10.29 -1.42
CA PRO A 132 9.26 10.59 -2.45
C PRO A 132 8.53 9.34 -2.96
N TRP A 133 9.20 8.21 -3.07
CA TRP A 133 8.59 6.94 -3.45
C TRP A 133 7.72 6.35 -2.33
N VAL A 134 8.16 6.49 -1.08
CA VAL A 134 7.33 6.12 0.08
C VAL A 134 6.05 6.95 0.11
N SER A 135 6.13 8.26 -0.15
CA SER A 135 4.94 9.14 -0.26
C SER A 135 3.95 8.65 -1.32
N SER A 136 4.45 8.25 -2.51
CA SER A 136 3.61 7.73 -3.60
C SER A 136 2.91 6.43 -3.22
N VAL A 137 3.67 5.49 -2.63
CA VAL A 137 3.15 4.20 -2.18
C VAL A 137 2.10 4.36 -1.08
N LEU A 138 2.39 5.18 -0.06
CA LEU A 138 1.47 5.45 1.05
C LEU A 138 0.17 6.12 0.58
N ALA A 139 0.29 7.15 -0.27
CA ALA A 139 -0.88 7.88 -0.77
C ALA A 139 -1.81 6.95 -1.56
N HIS A 140 -1.26 6.10 -2.41
CA HIS A 140 -2.03 5.13 -3.16
C HIS A 140 -2.63 4.02 -2.27
N ALA A 141 -1.89 3.52 -1.28
CA ALA A 141 -2.40 2.52 -0.35
C ALA A 141 -3.58 3.05 0.48
N CYS A 142 -3.63 4.35 0.76
CA CYS A 142 -4.75 4.98 1.46
C CYS A 142 -6.04 5.05 0.62
N LEU A 143 -5.99 4.83 -0.69
CA LEU A 143 -7.19 4.71 -1.54
C LEU A 143 -7.88 3.35 -1.44
N ARG A 144 -7.23 2.33 -0.90
CA ARG A 144 -7.76 0.96 -0.82
C ARG A 144 -8.55 0.73 0.48
N PRO A 145 -9.47 -0.27 0.52
CA PRO A 145 -10.39 -0.42 1.64
C PRO A 145 -9.82 -1.11 2.88
N ASP A 146 -8.68 -1.79 2.79
CA ASP A 146 -8.12 -2.59 3.90
C ASP A 146 -7.24 -1.74 4.85
N HIS A 147 -6.74 -2.35 5.92
CA HIS A 147 -5.76 -1.71 6.81
C HIS A 147 -4.49 -1.34 6.04
N LEU A 148 -3.87 -0.20 6.39
CA LEU A 148 -2.69 0.30 5.67
C LEU A 148 -1.55 -0.73 5.61
N TRP A 149 -1.29 -1.44 6.72
CA TRP A 149 -0.26 -2.47 6.75
C TRP A 149 -0.56 -3.63 5.79
N ARG A 150 -1.83 -4.07 5.68
CA ARG A 150 -2.24 -5.10 4.73
C ARG A 150 -2.07 -4.65 3.29
N ASP A 151 -2.51 -3.42 2.99
CA ASP A 151 -2.38 -2.86 1.65
C ASP A 151 -0.92 -2.71 1.21
N LEU A 152 -0.04 -2.42 2.15
CA LEU A 152 1.41 -2.34 1.93
C LEU A 152 2.10 -3.71 1.90
N GLY A 153 1.42 -4.78 2.31
CA GLY A 153 2.03 -6.12 2.44
C GLY A 153 2.96 -6.27 3.64
N LEU A 154 2.77 -5.44 4.65
CA LEU A 154 3.52 -5.47 5.92
C LEU A 154 2.86 -6.44 6.91
N SER A 155 3.59 -6.83 7.96
CA SER A 155 3.14 -7.81 8.93
C SER A 155 2.16 -7.24 9.95
N GLY A 156 2.24 -5.93 10.23
CA GLY A 156 1.40 -5.30 11.24
C GLY A 156 1.48 -3.78 11.22
N ARG A 157 0.76 -3.20 12.18
CA ARG A 157 0.71 -1.75 12.40
C ARG A 157 2.07 -1.17 12.81
N GLU A 158 2.84 -1.94 13.55
CA GLU A 158 4.17 -1.57 14.04
C GLU A 158 5.13 -1.30 12.87
N ASP A 159 5.07 -2.13 11.83
CA ASP A 159 5.90 -1.94 10.63
C ASP A 159 5.58 -0.63 9.91
N VAL A 160 4.28 -0.26 9.86
CA VAL A 160 3.87 1.06 9.34
C VAL A 160 4.42 2.18 10.23
N THR A 161 4.38 2.01 11.55
CA THR A 161 4.92 2.99 12.49
C THR A 161 6.43 3.16 12.31
N PHE A 162 7.19 2.07 12.15
CA PHE A 162 8.63 2.11 11.88
C PHE A 162 8.96 2.80 10.55
N LEU A 163 8.17 2.51 9.50
CA LEU A 163 8.31 3.19 8.20
C LEU A 163 8.07 4.70 8.35
N LEU A 164 6.96 5.07 9.00
CA LEU A 164 6.61 6.49 9.21
C LEU A 164 7.61 7.20 10.12
N ALA A 165 8.14 6.54 11.17
CA ALA A 165 9.15 7.12 12.04
C ALA A 165 10.46 7.44 11.31
N ARG A 166 10.80 6.67 10.28
CA ARG A 166 11.99 6.91 9.45
C ARG A 166 11.79 8.06 8.48
N HIS A 167 10.63 8.12 7.83
CA HIS A 167 10.39 9.08 6.75
C HIS A 167 9.65 10.34 7.18
N TYR A 168 8.81 10.25 8.22
CA TYR A 168 7.91 11.30 8.69
C TYR A 168 7.80 11.33 10.22
N PRO A 169 8.92 11.46 10.96
CA PRO A 169 8.94 11.34 12.42
C PRO A 169 7.96 12.29 13.11
N GLY A 170 7.78 13.50 12.59
CA GLY A 170 6.84 14.47 13.12
C GLY A 170 5.39 14.01 13.05
N LEU A 171 4.99 13.25 12.02
CA LEU A 171 3.63 12.69 11.94
C LEU A 171 3.41 11.59 12.99
N VAL A 172 4.44 10.80 13.31
CA VAL A 172 4.33 9.79 14.37
C VAL A 172 4.09 10.45 15.73
N VAL A 173 4.83 11.50 16.04
CA VAL A 173 4.66 12.28 17.28
C VAL A 173 3.26 12.92 17.35
N ARG A 174 2.76 13.46 16.23
CA ARG A 174 1.42 14.07 16.16
C ARG A 174 0.28 13.07 16.37
N ASN A 175 0.48 11.79 16.06
CA ASN A 175 -0.52 10.75 16.30
C ASN A 175 -0.58 10.29 17.78
N ALA A 176 -0.52 11.24 18.70
CA ALA A 176 -0.51 10.98 20.16
C ALA A 176 -1.76 10.23 20.67
N ARG A 177 -2.89 10.36 19.95
CA ARG A 177 -4.12 9.61 20.25
C ARG A 177 -4.16 8.21 19.66
N ASN A 178 -3.08 7.78 19.03
CA ASN A 178 -2.94 6.47 18.42
C ASN A 178 -4.07 6.10 17.43
N LEU A 179 -4.55 7.08 16.66
CA LEU A 179 -5.53 6.85 15.61
C LEU A 179 -4.98 5.84 14.58
N ARG A 180 -5.85 5.12 13.90
CA ARG A 180 -5.48 4.27 12.75
C ARG A 180 -4.77 5.11 11.69
N TRP A 181 -3.69 4.59 11.13
CA TRP A 181 -2.82 5.38 10.25
C TRP A 181 -3.54 6.00 9.06
N LYS A 182 -4.43 5.28 8.37
CA LYS A 182 -5.21 5.88 7.26
C LYS A 182 -6.09 7.02 7.73
N GLN A 183 -6.79 6.84 8.84
CA GLN A 183 -7.64 7.87 9.44
C GLN A 183 -6.82 9.10 9.85
N PHE A 184 -5.72 8.89 10.58
CA PHE A 184 -4.84 9.97 11.02
C PHE A 184 -4.27 10.75 9.83
N LEU A 185 -3.76 10.06 8.81
CA LEU A 185 -3.19 10.69 7.62
C LEU A 185 -4.25 11.48 6.83
N ALA A 186 -5.45 10.93 6.66
CA ALA A 186 -6.54 11.61 5.98
C ALA A 186 -6.98 12.88 6.72
N TYR A 187 -7.17 12.79 8.04
CA TYR A 187 -7.55 13.94 8.86
C TYR A 187 -6.47 15.02 8.87
N SER A 188 -5.20 14.62 9.01
CA SER A 188 -4.07 15.55 8.98
C SER A 188 -3.90 16.23 7.62
N ALA A 189 -4.19 15.53 6.52
CA ALA A 189 -4.17 16.12 5.18
C ALA A 189 -5.28 17.16 4.99
N CYS A 190 -6.49 16.87 5.47
CA CYS A 190 -7.60 17.83 5.48
C CYS A 190 -7.28 19.05 6.36
N GLU A 191 -6.78 18.82 7.58
CA GLU A 191 -6.39 19.88 8.52
C GLU A 191 -5.35 20.83 7.90
N GLN A 192 -4.30 20.29 7.28
CA GLN A 192 -3.27 21.09 6.61
C GLN A 192 -3.83 21.91 5.45
N ALA A 193 -4.84 21.41 4.77
CA ALA A 193 -5.51 22.11 3.67
C ALA A 193 -6.62 23.08 4.12
N GLY A 194 -6.88 23.20 5.43
CA GLY A 194 -7.98 24.01 5.96
C GLY A 194 -9.37 23.47 5.64
N LEU A 195 -9.48 22.15 5.40
CA LEU A 195 -10.71 21.45 5.06
C LEU A 195 -11.29 20.72 6.28
N PRO A 196 -12.61 20.49 6.33
CA PRO A 196 -13.21 19.63 7.34
C PRO A 196 -12.60 18.23 7.33
N PRO A 197 -12.47 17.56 8.51
CA PRO A 197 -11.96 16.18 8.56
C PRO A 197 -12.81 15.24 7.69
N ALA A 198 -12.16 14.49 6.81
CA ALA A 198 -12.79 13.50 5.96
C ALA A 198 -12.01 12.19 6.00
N ALA A 199 -12.73 11.07 5.90
CA ALA A 199 -12.12 9.75 5.80
C ALA A 199 -11.37 9.58 4.47
N ALA A 200 -10.38 8.69 4.45
CA ALA A 200 -9.75 8.29 3.19
C ALA A 200 -10.80 7.63 2.27
N PRO A 201 -10.74 7.86 0.94
CA PRO A 201 -11.73 7.30 0.00
C PRO A 201 -11.89 5.78 0.08
N GLY A 202 -10.84 5.06 0.46
CA GLY A 202 -10.87 3.62 0.63
C GLY A 202 -11.47 3.13 1.95
N CYS A 203 -11.82 4.03 2.89
CA CYS A 203 -12.34 3.67 4.22
C CYS A 203 -13.64 4.42 4.55
N PRO A 204 -14.73 4.26 3.76
CA PRO A 204 -15.97 5.01 3.99
C PRO A 204 -16.68 4.65 5.29
N ALA A 205 -16.42 3.48 5.87
CA ALA A 205 -17.08 2.99 7.08
C ALA A 205 -16.10 2.16 7.93
N CYS A 206 -15.08 2.82 8.50
CA CYS A 206 -14.25 2.13 9.49
C CYS A 206 -14.97 2.15 10.84
N GLU A 207 -15.96 1.26 11.03
CA GLU A 207 -16.78 1.14 12.26
C GLU A 207 -16.02 0.49 13.43
N ASP A 208 -14.83 -0.01 13.24
CA ASP A 208 -14.02 -0.55 14.32
C ASP A 208 -13.33 0.58 15.10
N TYR A 209 -13.96 0.95 16.20
CA TYR A 209 -13.38 1.77 17.27
C TYR A 209 -12.49 0.92 18.17
#